data_c5810737397611a746ce44ecee4d541b
#
_entry.id   c5810737397611a746ce44ecee4d541b
#
_cell.length_a   1.000
_cell.length_b   1.000
_cell.length_c   1.000
_cell.angle_alpha   90.00
_cell.angle_beta   90.00
_cell.angle_gamma   90.00
#
_symmetry.space_group_name_H-M   'P 1'
#
loop_
_entity.id
_entity.type
_entity.pdbx_description
1 polymer ?
#
loop_
_entity_poly.entity_id
_entity_poly.type
_entity_poly.pdbx_seq_one_letter_code
_entity_poly.pdbx_strand_id
1 'polypeptide(L)'
;MTRRDAIKTVALTAGALTLAPSLLRGENEEKLTYPYKLPDLGYSYDALEPHIDTLTMQIHHDKHHAAYVENLNKALAEADPKFQKMTLEELLTELDQLPEKIRTPVRNNAGGHYNHSLFWLMLKKDEGGKPSGELATAIDKKFTSYDEFKKKLSEASAKVFGSGWGWLVLNGKELEITSTPNQDSPISKHQVSLLGIDVWEHSYYLKHQNRRPQYLEAFWSVVNWDYVGDRYKKAMA
;
A
#
# COMPACT_ATOMS: atom_id res chain seq x y z
N MET A 1 -18.18 -21.84 62.55
CA MET A 1 -17.05 -21.71 61.61
C MET A 1 -17.57 -21.27 60.25
N THR A 2 -17.42 -20.02 59.97
CA THR A 2 -17.96 -19.34 58.81
C THR A 2 -16.96 -19.44 57.64
N ARG A 3 -17.37 -20.02 56.56
CA ARG A 3 -16.60 -20.03 55.32
C ARG A 3 -16.75 -18.68 54.63
N ARG A 4 -15.67 -17.93 54.55
CA ARG A 4 -15.61 -16.71 53.74
C ARG A 4 -15.17 -17.08 52.32
N ASP A 5 -16.04 -16.78 51.38
CA ASP A 5 -15.80 -16.93 49.97
C ASP A 5 -14.76 -15.91 49.48
N ALA A 6 -13.70 -16.43 48.90
CA ALA A 6 -12.69 -15.63 48.23
C ALA A 6 -13.17 -15.40 46.77
N ILE A 7 -13.71 -14.23 46.49
CA ILE A 7 -13.97 -13.76 45.16
C ILE A 7 -12.64 -13.38 44.52
N LYS A 8 -12.17 -14.20 43.56
CA LYS A 8 -11.04 -13.84 42.71
C LYS A 8 -11.53 -12.88 41.63
N THR A 9 -11.22 -11.61 41.81
CA THR A 9 -11.39 -10.59 40.77
C THR A 9 -10.36 -10.87 39.68
N VAL A 10 -10.82 -11.37 38.54
CA VAL A 10 -10.01 -11.41 37.32
C VAL A 10 -10.03 -10.00 36.72
N ALA A 11 -8.93 -9.28 36.87
CA ALA A 11 -8.74 -8.02 36.17
C ALA A 11 -8.52 -8.35 34.68
N LEU A 12 -9.54 -8.09 33.85
CA LEU A 12 -9.34 -7.97 32.41
C LEU A 12 -8.50 -6.71 32.14
N THR A 13 -7.24 -6.89 31.86
CA THR A 13 -6.44 -5.84 31.25
C THR A 13 -6.92 -5.69 29.81
N ALA A 14 -7.75 -4.69 29.57
CA ALA A 14 -8.03 -4.20 28.23
C ALA A 14 -6.70 -3.67 27.66
N GLY A 15 -6.05 -4.47 26.83
CA GLY A 15 -4.93 -4.01 26.02
C GLY A 15 -5.45 -2.93 25.10
N ALA A 16 -5.06 -1.69 25.37
CA ALA A 16 -5.28 -0.60 24.42
C ALA A 16 -4.48 -0.94 23.15
N LEU A 17 -5.18 -1.38 22.10
CA LEU A 17 -4.61 -1.36 20.75
C LEU A 17 -4.36 0.13 20.44
N THR A 18 -3.11 0.54 20.55
CA THR A 18 -2.67 1.81 19.97
C THR A 18 -2.73 1.65 18.46
N LEU A 19 -3.80 2.15 17.85
CA LEU A 19 -3.89 2.31 16.40
C LEU A 19 -2.66 3.11 15.96
N ALA A 20 -1.83 2.48 15.13
CA ALA A 20 -0.73 3.19 14.49
C ALA A 20 -1.30 4.39 13.72
N PRO A 21 -0.67 5.59 13.82
CA PRO A 21 -1.16 6.75 13.08
C PRO A 21 -1.19 6.43 11.58
N SER A 22 -2.28 6.81 10.91
CA SER A 22 -2.43 6.61 9.46
C SER A 22 -1.22 7.18 8.71
N LEU A 23 -0.48 6.31 8.03
CA LEU A 23 0.76 6.66 7.32
C LEU A 23 0.49 7.25 5.93
N LEU A 24 -0.80 7.38 5.54
CA LEU A 24 -1.20 8.11 4.32
C LEU A 24 -1.19 9.63 4.51
N ARG A 25 -0.89 10.12 5.73
CA ARG A 25 -0.90 11.54 6.08
C ARG A 25 0.20 12.34 5.37
N GLY A 26 -0.07 12.81 4.15
CA GLY A 26 0.55 13.97 3.53
C GLY A 26 -0.30 15.22 3.82
N GLU A 27 0.21 16.42 3.59
CA GLU A 27 -0.41 17.70 3.96
C GLU A 27 -1.80 18.03 3.37
N ASN A 28 -2.37 17.15 2.55
CA ASN A 28 -3.76 17.20 2.07
C ASN A 28 -4.56 16.03 2.64
N GLU A 29 -4.98 16.15 3.91
CA GLU A 29 -5.85 15.20 4.59
C GLU A 29 -7.31 15.29 4.08
N GLU A 30 -7.59 14.89 2.86
CA GLU A 30 -8.91 14.33 2.61
C GLU A 30 -8.94 12.96 3.28
N LYS A 31 -9.63 12.87 4.43
CA LYS A 31 -9.80 11.60 5.15
C LYS A 31 -10.27 10.55 4.16
N LEU A 32 -9.51 9.47 4.01
CA LEU A 32 -9.93 8.29 3.25
C LEU A 32 -11.08 7.60 4.00
N THR A 33 -12.24 8.25 4.00
CA THR A 33 -13.48 7.79 4.63
C THR A 33 -14.60 7.80 3.60
N TYR A 34 -15.63 6.99 3.85
CA TYR A 34 -16.81 6.89 2.99
C TYR A 34 -17.59 8.23 2.92
N PRO A 35 -18.10 8.65 1.74
CA PRO A 35 -17.79 8.06 0.45
C PRO A 35 -16.36 8.41 -0.01
N TYR A 36 -15.60 7.37 -0.36
CA TYR A 36 -14.22 7.53 -0.84
C TYR A 36 -14.21 8.31 -2.16
N LYS A 37 -13.12 9.05 -2.38
CA LYS A 37 -12.90 9.81 -3.61
C LYS A 37 -11.59 9.38 -4.26
N LEU A 38 -11.54 9.48 -5.58
CA LEU A 38 -10.28 9.35 -6.30
C LEU A 38 -9.37 10.53 -5.91
N PRO A 39 -8.19 10.29 -5.33
CA PRO A 39 -7.28 11.39 -5.01
C PRO A 39 -6.68 11.98 -6.28
N ASP A 40 -6.37 13.27 -6.25
CA ASP A 40 -5.64 13.90 -7.34
C ASP A 40 -4.25 13.27 -7.48
N LEU A 41 -3.77 13.15 -8.74
CA LEU A 41 -2.46 12.57 -9.01
C LEU A 41 -1.30 13.40 -8.45
N GLY A 42 -1.47 14.73 -8.35
CA GLY A 42 -0.45 15.66 -7.84
C GLY A 42 0.60 16.08 -8.87
N TYR A 43 0.62 15.47 -10.05
CA TYR A 43 1.49 15.78 -11.18
C TYR A 43 0.78 15.45 -12.50
N SER A 44 1.28 15.99 -13.62
CA SER A 44 0.68 15.75 -14.94
C SER A 44 0.88 14.29 -15.41
N TYR A 45 -0.02 13.78 -16.26
CA TYR A 45 0.06 12.40 -16.75
C TYR A 45 1.34 12.08 -17.54
N ASP A 46 1.97 13.09 -18.13
CA ASP A 46 3.23 12.96 -18.87
C ASP A 46 4.48 13.12 -18.00
N ALA A 47 4.30 13.38 -16.69
CA ALA A 47 5.43 13.66 -15.80
C ALA A 47 6.43 12.50 -15.68
N LEU A 48 5.98 11.27 -15.88
CA LEU A 48 6.81 10.06 -15.74
C LEU A 48 7.43 9.57 -17.06
N GLU A 49 7.19 10.32 -18.18
CA GLU A 49 7.88 10.04 -19.43
C GLU A 49 9.40 10.27 -19.28
N PRO A 50 10.25 9.49 -19.96
CA PRO A 50 9.92 8.42 -20.91
C PRO A 50 9.76 7.04 -20.25
N HIS A 51 9.64 6.92 -18.93
CA HIS A 51 9.68 5.66 -18.18
C HIS A 51 8.31 4.97 -18.14
N ILE A 52 7.26 5.73 -17.81
CA ILE A 52 5.86 5.29 -17.86
C ILE A 52 5.14 6.26 -18.79
N ASP A 53 4.40 5.72 -19.77
CA ASP A 53 3.78 6.56 -20.80
C ASP A 53 2.49 7.25 -20.31
N THR A 54 2.23 8.39 -20.92
CA THR A 54 1.08 9.26 -20.61
C THR A 54 -0.25 8.51 -20.67
N LEU A 55 -0.46 7.67 -21.68
CA LEU A 55 -1.73 6.96 -21.84
C LEU A 55 -1.91 5.90 -20.74
N THR A 56 -0.83 5.20 -20.37
CA THR A 56 -0.85 4.31 -19.20
C THR A 56 -1.27 5.09 -17.95
N MET A 57 -0.68 6.24 -17.67
CA MET A 57 -1.01 7.05 -16.50
C MET A 57 -2.48 7.49 -16.46
N GLN A 58 -3.02 7.97 -17.60
CA GLN A 58 -4.43 8.36 -17.71
C GLN A 58 -5.38 7.20 -17.45
N ILE A 59 -5.15 6.05 -18.09
CA ILE A 59 -6.02 4.88 -17.93
C ILE A 59 -5.87 4.30 -16.52
N HIS A 60 -4.65 4.20 -16.02
CA HIS A 60 -4.36 3.61 -14.72
C HIS A 60 -5.00 4.40 -13.57
N HIS A 61 -4.91 5.73 -13.60
CA HIS A 61 -5.55 6.61 -12.62
C HIS A 61 -7.06 6.76 -12.86
N ASP A 62 -7.48 7.25 -14.03
CA ASP A 62 -8.86 7.69 -14.27
C ASP A 62 -9.84 6.54 -14.56
N LYS A 63 -9.34 5.33 -14.82
CA LYS A 63 -10.19 4.15 -15.08
C LYS A 63 -9.98 3.07 -14.04
N HIS A 64 -8.76 2.55 -13.86
CA HIS A 64 -8.52 1.45 -12.92
C HIS A 64 -8.67 1.90 -11.47
N HIS A 65 -7.96 2.93 -11.03
CA HIS A 65 -8.09 3.42 -9.66
C HIS A 65 -9.49 3.99 -9.38
N ALA A 66 -10.05 4.77 -10.30
CA ALA A 66 -11.42 5.27 -10.18
C ALA A 66 -12.46 4.14 -10.01
N ALA A 67 -12.30 3.03 -10.74
CA ALA A 67 -13.20 1.87 -10.62
C ALA A 67 -13.09 1.21 -9.24
N TYR A 68 -11.89 1.10 -8.67
CA TYR A 68 -11.75 0.59 -7.29
C TYR A 68 -12.48 1.47 -6.28
N VAL A 69 -12.36 2.79 -6.38
CA VAL A 69 -13.07 3.75 -5.53
C VAL A 69 -14.59 3.59 -5.66
N GLU A 70 -15.09 3.58 -6.90
CA GLU A 70 -16.52 3.44 -7.18
C GLU A 70 -17.09 2.12 -6.64
N ASN A 71 -16.41 1.00 -6.91
CA ASN A 71 -16.85 -0.33 -6.48
C ASN A 71 -16.77 -0.50 -4.96
N LEU A 72 -15.78 0.09 -4.29
CA LEU A 72 -15.72 0.12 -2.83
C LEU A 72 -16.92 0.86 -2.25
N ASN A 73 -17.23 2.05 -2.78
CA ASN A 73 -18.39 2.83 -2.34
C ASN A 73 -19.71 2.06 -2.55
N LYS A 74 -19.88 1.38 -3.68
CA LYS A 74 -21.05 0.52 -3.93
C LYS A 74 -21.16 -0.62 -2.92
N ALA A 75 -20.06 -1.30 -2.63
CA ALA A 75 -20.04 -2.41 -1.67
C ALA A 75 -20.43 -1.94 -0.25
N LEU A 76 -19.97 -0.77 0.16
CA LEU A 76 -20.25 -0.21 1.47
C LEU A 76 -21.65 0.44 1.57
N ALA A 77 -22.21 0.93 0.46
CA ALA A 77 -23.58 1.45 0.42
C ALA A 77 -24.63 0.37 0.76
N GLU A 78 -24.34 -0.89 0.42
CA GLU A 78 -25.18 -2.05 0.71
C GLU A 78 -24.88 -2.72 2.07
N ALA A 79 -23.90 -2.21 2.80
CA ALA A 79 -23.42 -2.77 4.06
C ALA A 79 -24.04 -2.05 5.28
N ASP A 80 -23.85 -2.64 6.48
CA ASP A 80 -24.18 -1.96 7.73
C ASP A 80 -23.44 -0.61 7.81
N PRO A 81 -24.14 0.50 8.14
CA PRO A 81 -23.55 1.84 8.22
C PRO A 81 -22.30 1.96 9.13
N LYS A 82 -22.08 1.03 10.05
CA LYS A 82 -20.88 1.01 10.87
C LYS A 82 -19.60 0.86 10.03
N PHE A 83 -19.66 0.11 8.91
CA PHE A 83 -18.51 -0.08 8.02
C PHE A 83 -18.19 1.17 7.19
N GLN A 84 -19.18 2.05 6.97
CA GLN A 84 -18.97 3.35 6.33
C GLN A 84 -18.22 4.34 7.22
N LYS A 85 -18.12 4.07 8.53
CA LYS A 85 -17.39 4.91 9.49
C LYS A 85 -15.95 4.49 9.66
N MET A 86 -15.58 3.32 9.13
CA MET A 86 -14.20 2.81 9.17
C MET A 86 -13.33 3.56 8.16
N THR A 87 -12.08 3.74 8.52
CA THR A 87 -11.04 4.21 7.59
C THR A 87 -10.69 3.09 6.59
N LEU A 88 -10.00 3.45 5.52
CA LEU A 88 -9.54 2.48 4.51
C LEU A 88 -8.59 1.45 5.12
N GLU A 89 -7.72 1.89 6.03
CA GLU A 89 -6.79 1.04 6.77
C GLU A 89 -7.53 0.06 7.71
N GLU A 90 -8.53 0.54 8.46
CA GLU A 90 -9.34 -0.31 9.33
C GLU A 90 -10.10 -1.39 8.53
N LEU A 91 -10.69 -1.03 7.38
CA LEU A 91 -11.33 -2.01 6.50
C LEU A 91 -10.37 -3.12 6.05
N LEU A 92 -9.11 -2.77 5.76
CA LEU A 92 -8.10 -3.72 5.27
C LEU A 92 -7.47 -4.55 6.39
N THR A 93 -7.33 -4.00 7.59
CA THR A 93 -6.77 -4.73 8.74
C THR A 93 -7.79 -5.65 9.42
N GLU A 94 -9.09 -5.34 9.26
CA GLU A 94 -10.19 -6.06 9.90
C GLU A 94 -11.05 -6.86 8.91
N LEU A 95 -10.48 -7.28 7.77
CA LEU A 95 -11.21 -8.02 6.72
C LEU A 95 -11.98 -9.24 7.24
N ASP A 96 -11.42 -9.95 8.20
CA ASP A 96 -12.05 -11.14 8.78
C ASP A 96 -13.29 -10.83 9.62
N GLN A 97 -13.43 -9.60 10.09
CA GLN A 97 -14.60 -9.13 10.84
C GLN A 97 -15.76 -8.66 9.92
N LEU A 98 -15.47 -8.48 8.63
CA LEU A 98 -16.49 -8.07 7.66
C LEU A 98 -17.41 -9.25 7.33
N PRO A 99 -18.73 -9.00 7.14
CA PRO A 99 -19.66 -10.00 6.63
C PRO A 99 -19.15 -10.63 5.33
N GLU A 100 -19.34 -11.92 5.18
CA GLU A 100 -18.86 -12.69 4.00
C GLU A 100 -19.31 -12.05 2.68
N LYS A 101 -20.55 -11.55 2.62
CA LYS A 101 -21.12 -10.90 1.43
C LYS A 101 -20.27 -9.73 0.91
N ILE A 102 -19.68 -8.93 1.81
CA ILE A 102 -18.91 -7.73 1.42
C ILE A 102 -17.39 -7.91 1.54
N ARG A 103 -16.92 -8.97 2.21
CA ARG A 103 -15.49 -9.18 2.47
C ARG A 103 -14.65 -9.20 1.21
N THR A 104 -15.03 -10.00 0.20
CA THR A 104 -14.29 -10.06 -1.06
C THR A 104 -14.36 -8.77 -1.86
N PRO A 105 -15.53 -8.14 -2.08
CA PRO A 105 -15.60 -6.81 -2.68
C PRO A 105 -14.73 -5.76 -1.97
N VAL A 106 -14.77 -5.72 -0.62
CA VAL A 106 -13.94 -4.77 0.16
C VAL A 106 -12.46 -5.11 0.02
N ARG A 107 -12.03 -6.37 0.21
CA ARG A 107 -10.64 -6.79 0.02
C ARG A 107 -10.08 -6.33 -1.31
N ASN A 108 -10.81 -6.55 -2.41
CA ASN A 108 -10.33 -6.21 -3.74
C ASN A 108 -10.32 -4.69 -3.99
N ASN A 109 -11.39 -4.00 -3.62
CA ASN A 109 -11.57 -2.60 -4.00
C ASN A 109 -10.96 -1.64 -2.98
N ALA A 110 -11.01 -1.92 -1.67
CA ALA A 110 -10.26 -1.17 -0.68
C ALA A 110 -8.75 -1.38 -0.85
N GLY A 111 -8.32 -2.63 -1.12
CA GLY A 111 -6.92 -2.92 -1.45
C GLY A 111 -6.47 -2.17 -2.70
N GLY A 112 -7.27 -2.20 -3.77
CA GLY A 112 -6.98 -1.43 -4.99
C GLY A 112 -6.88 0.06 -4.73
N HIS A 113 -7.84 0.64 -4.01
CA HIS A 113 -7.81 2.06 -3.67
C HIS A 113 -6.59 2.41 -2.81
N TYR A 114 -6.30 1.65 -1.75
CA TYR A 114 -5.16 1.89 -0.87
C TYR A 114 -3.82 1.77 -1.60
N ASN A 115 -3.61 0.67 -2.33
CA ASN A 115 -2.36 0.42 -3.05
C ASN A 115 -2.06 1.53 -4.07
N HIS A 116 -3.07 1.96 -4.85
CA HIS A 116 -2.89 3.01 -5.86
C HIS A 116 -2.73 4.39 -5.25
N SER A 117 -3.45 4.71 -4.15
CA SER A 117 -3.24 5.99 -3.43
C SER A 117 -1.80 6.14 -2.95
N LEU A 118 -1.18 5.04 -2.48
CA LEU A 118 0.23 5.02 -2.13
C LEU A 118 1.13 5.08 -3.36
N PHE A 119 0.79 4.34 -4.41
CA PHE A 119 1.59 4.23 -5.63
C PHE A 119 1.86 5.59 -6.26
N TRP A 120 0.84 6.45 -6.38
CA TRP A 120 1.02 7.79 -6.94
C TRP A 120 2.01 8.64 -6.15
N LEU A 121 2.01 8.55 -4.83
CA LEU A 121 2.92 9.28 -3.95
C LEU A 121 4.36 8.73 -3.99
N MET A 122 4.51 7.43 -4.28
CA MET A 122 5.79 6.74 -4.43
C MET A 122 6.50 7.05 -5.74
N LEU A 123 5.85 7.79 -6.66
CA LEU A 123 6.40 8.14 -7.97
C LEU A 123 6.59 9.65 -8.09
N LYS A 124 7.65 10.06 -8.79
CA LYS A 124 7.96 11.46 -9.05
C LYS A 124 8.80 11.60 -10.32
N LYS A 125 8.60 12.71 -11.02
CA LYS A 125 9.36 13.05 -12.21
C LYS A 125 10.86 13.16 -11.90
N ASP A 126 11.70 12.53 -12.73
CA ASP A 126 13.17 12.64 -12.74
C ASP A 126 13.85 12.42 -11.36
N GLU A 127 13.19 11.69 -10.46
CA GLU A 127 13.67 11.46 -9.08
C GLU A 127 14.31 10.08 -8.90
N GLY A 128 14.52 9.35 -9.95
CA GLY A 128 15.30 8.10 -9.87
C GLY A 128 16.57 8.29 -9.01
N GLY A 129 17.37 7.32 -8.83
CA GLY A 129 18.55 7.43 -7.99
C GLY A 129 18.48 6.48 -6.80
N LYS A 130 18.94 6.93 -5.64
CA LYS A 130 19.06 6.06 -4.45
C LYS A 130 18.43 6.72 -3.22
N PRO A 131 17.91 5.94 -2.26
CA PRO A 131 17.46 6.48 -0.99
C PRO A 131 18.62 7.15 -0.24
N SER A 132 18.28 8.05 0.68
CA SER A 132 19.22 8.75 1.54
C SER A 132 18.90 8.53 3.03
N GLY A 133 19.76 9.01 3.93
CA GLY A 133 19.54 9.05 5.36
C GLY A 133 19.32 7.67 6.00
N GLU A 134 18.38 7.59 6.92
CA GLU A 134 18.12 6.39 7.73
C GLU A 134 17.65 5.21 6.89
N LEU A 135 16.81 5.46 5.87
CA LEU A 135 16.35 4.42 4.97
C LEU A 135 17.50 3.78 4.18
N ALA A 136 18.43 4.59 3.66
CA ALA A 136 19.60 4.07 2.96
C ALA A 136 20.44 3.16 3.87
N THR A 137 20.70 3.62 5.10
CA THR A 137 21.43 2.84 6.10
C THR A 137 20.74 1.52 6.42
N ALA A 138 19.40 1.54 6.57
CA ALA A 138 18.62 0.35 6.87
C ALA A 138 18.62 -0.65 5.68
N ILE A 139 18.53 -0.14 4.44
CA ILE A 139 18.61 -0.95 3.22
C ILE A 139 19.98 -1.62 3.11
N ASP A 140 21.07 -0.88 3.28
CA ASP A 140 22.42 -1.43 3.20
C ASP A 140 22.67 -2.48 4.30
N LYS A 141 22.19 -2.21 5.52
CA LYS A 141 22.27 -3.18 6.61
C LYS A 141 21.49 -4.46 6.33
N LYS A 142 20.26 -4.37 5.77
CA LYS A 142 19.38 -5.52 5.56
C LYS A 142 19.70 -6.30 4.29
N PHE A 143 20.09 -5.60 3.22
CA PHE A 143 20.25 -6.19 1.90
C PHE A 143 21.69 -6.14 1.37
N THR A 144 22.63 -5.67 2.19
CA THR A 144 24.06 -5.53 1.88
C THR A 144 24.38 -4.28 1.03
N SER A 145 23.51 -3.90 0.11
CA SER A 145 23.61 -2.67 -0.68
C SER A 145 22.28 -2.31 -1.33
N TYR A 146 22.16 -1.06 -1.77
CA TYR A 146 21.03 -0.63 -2.59
C TYR A 146 20.88 -1.47 -3.87
N ASP A 147 21.97 -1.81 -4.53
CA ASP A 147 21.90 -2.56 -5.78
C ASP A 147 21.40 -4.00 -5.57
N GLU A 148 21.79 -4.65 -4.48
CA GLU A 148 21.24 -5.95 -4.10
C GLU A 148 19.77 -5.85 -3.67
N PHE A 149 19.37 -4.78 -2.98
CA PHE A 149 17.97 -4.50 -2.68
C PHE A 149 17.15 -4.33 -3.97
N LYS A 150 17.60 -3.45 -4.90
CA LYS A 150 16.97 -3.22 -6.20
C LYS A 150 16.77 -4.54 -6.95
N LYS A 151 17.80 -5.35 -7.04
CA LYS A 151 17.77 -6.66 -7.67
C LYS A 151 16.74 -7.58 -7.02
N LYS A 152 16.77 -7.74 -5.69
CA LYS A 152 15.86 -8.64 -4.94
C LYS A 152 14.40 -8.21 -5.08
N LEU A 153 14.09 -6.92 -4.99
CA LEU A 153 12.73 -6.43 -5.15
C LEU A 153 12.23 -6.59 -6.59
N SER A 154 13.09 -6.32 -7.58
CA SER A 154 12.77 -6.55 -9.00
C SER A 154 12.50 -8.04 -9.28
N GLU A 155 13.33 -8.94 -8.74
CA GLU A 155 13.13 -10.39 -8.88
C GLU A 155 11.84 -10.87 -8.20
N ALA A 156 11.53 -10.38 -7.00
CA ALA A 156 10.29 -10.70 -6.31
C ALA A 156 9.07 -10.23 -7.12
N SER A 157 9.14 -9.03 -7.67
CA SER A 157 8.09 -8.44 -8.52
C SER A 157 7.92 -9.21 -9.84
N ALA A 158 9.02 -9.60 -10.49
CA ALA A 158 9.00 -10.37 -11.74
C ALA A 158 8.37 -11.77 -11.55
N LYS A 159 8.58 -12.38 -10.39
CA LYS A 159 8.07 -13.73 -10.04
C LYS A 159 6.58 -13.75 -9.67
N VAL A 160 5.93 -12.61 -9.52
CA VAL A 160 4.48 -12.56 -9.29
C VAL A 160 3.78 -13.17 -10.49
N PHE A 161 3.10 -14.31 -10.26
CA PHE A 161 2.33 -14.96 -11.32
C PHE A 161 1.00 -14.21 -11.55
N GLY A 162 0.78 -13.77 -12.78
CA GLY A 162 -0.40 -12.96 -13.12
C GLY A 162 -0.31 -11.53 -12.56
N SER A 163 -1.40 -11.07 -11.96
CA SER A 163 -1.55 -9.73 -11.41
C SER A 163 -1.14 -9.66 -9.94
N GLY A 164 -0.52 -8.57 -9.53
CA GLY A 164 -0.16 -8.34 -8.14
C GLY A 164 0.89 -7.26 -7.99
N TRP A 165 1.59 -7.28 -6.87
CA TRP A 165 2.51 -6.24 -6.45
C TRP A 165 3.79 -6.84 -5.85
N GLY A 166 4.91 -6.16 -6.05
CA GLY A 166 6.14 -6.34 -5.26
C GLY A 166 6.30 -5.21 -4.25
N TRP A 167 6.74 -5.52 -3.04
CA TRP A 167 6.77 -4.57 -1.94
C TRP A 167 8.09 -4.57 -1.17
N LEU A 168 8.57 -3.36 -0.81
CA LEU A 168 9.38 -3.14 0.37
C LEU A 168 8.44 -2.79 1.52
N VAL A 169 8.47 -3.55 2.60
CA VAL A 169 7.64 -3.32 3.78
C VAL A 169 8.49 -3.19 5.04
N LEU A 170 7.90 -2.56 6.05
CA LEU A 170 8.37 -2.66 7.43
C LEU A 170 7.46 -3.63 8.18
N ASN A 171 8.02 -4.72 8.69
CA ASN A 171 7.36 -5.70 9.54
C ASN A 171 7.88 -5.54 10.97
N GLY A 172 7.06 -4.95 11.85
CA GLY A 172 7.57 -4.41 13.10
C GLY A 172 8.61 -3.33 12.83
N LYS A 173 9.89 -3.59 13.15
CA LYS A 173 11.03 -2.67 12.89
C LYS A 173 12.00 -3.22 11.83
N GLU A 174 11.65 -4.28 11.13
CA GLU A 174 12.52 -4.93 10.15
C GLU A 174 12.05 -4.68 8.72
N LEU A 175 12.97 -4.30 7.83
CA LEU A 175 12.70 -4.21 6.40
C LEU A 175 12.57 -5.62 5.80
N GLU A 176 11.54 -5.82 4.99
CA GLU A 176 11.32 -7.07 4.27
C GLU A 176 10.89 -6.80 2.83
N ILE A 177 11.24 -7.72 1.92
CA ILE A 177 10.70 -7.77 0.57
C ILE A 177 9.62 -8.85 0.55
N THR A 178 8.44 -8.49 0.08
CA THR A 178 7.32 -9.42 -0.08
C THR A 178 6.59 -9.17 -1.40
N SER A 179 5.67 -10.05 -1.75
CA SER A 179 4.75 -9.85 -2.88
C SER A 179 3.33 -10.23 -2.49
N THR A 180 2.36 -9.61 -3.12
CA THR A 180 0.95 -9.90 -2.92
C THR A 180 0.24 -10.15 -4.26
N PRO A 181 -0.70 -11.10 -4.33
CA PRO A 181 -1.50 -11.32 -5.54
C PRO A 181 -2.61 -10.26 -5.64
N ASN A 182 -3.06 -9.99 -6.85
CA ASN A 182 -4.19 -9.11 -7.14
C ASN A 182 -4.05 -7.75 -6.44
N GLN A 183 -5.07 -7.32 -5.68
CA GLN A 183 -5.04 -6.07 -4.90
C GLN A 183 -4.86 -6.31 -3.40
N ASP A 184 -4.40 -7.49 -3.01
CA ASP A 184 -4.02 -7.72 -1.61
C ASP A 184 -2.93 -6.74 -1.20
N SER A 185 -3.04 -6.22 0.02
CA SER A 185 -2.12 -5.22 0.54
C SER A 185 -1.39 -5.73 1.79
N PRO A 186 -0.11 -5.40 1.98
CA PRO A 186 0.65 -5.76 3.18
C PRO A 186 0.01 -5.27 4.48
N ILE A 187 -0.76 -4.18 4.45
CA ILE A 187 -1.43 -3.63 5.63
C ILE A 187 -2.41 -4.64 6.25
N SER A 188 -3.02 -5.54 5.46
CA SER A 188 -3.89 -6.61 5.98
C SER A 188 -3.14 -7.61 6.87
N LYS A 189 -1.81 -7.57 6.87
CA LYS A 189 -0.92 -8.32 7.76
C LYS A 189 -0.22 -7.41 8.77
N HIS A 190 -0.74 -6.21 8.99
CA HIS A 190 -0.15 -5.18 9.86
C HIS A 190 1.29 -4.78 9.47
N GLN A 191 1.66 -4.94 8.20
CA GLN A 191 2.93 -4.48 7.66
C GLN A 191 2.76 -3.08 7.05
N VAL A 192 3.78 -2.23 7.19
CA VAL A 192 3.79 -0.89 6.59
C VAL A 192 4.37 -0.97 5.19
N SER A 193 3.58 -0.66 4.17
CA SER A 193 4.04 -0.57 2.77
C SER A 193 4.90 0.69 2.60
N LEU A 194 6.20 0.53 2.34
CA LEU A 194 7.14 1.64 2.12
C LEU A 194 7.28 1.97 0.63
N LEU A 195 7.47 0.96 -0.22
CA LEU A 195 7.55 1.07 -1.67
C LEU A 195 6.78 -0.09 -2.30
N GLY A 196 5.94 0.19 -3.28
CA GLY A 196 5.17 -0.79 -4.04
C GLY A 196 5.45 -0.69 -5.54
N ILE A 197 5.58 -1.84 -6.19
CA ILE A 197 5.69 -1.95 -7.65
C ILE A 197 4.46 -2.69 -8.15
N ASP A 198 3.60 -2.00 -8.87
CA ASP A 198 2.45 -2.61 -9.54
C ASP A 198 2.91 -3.43 -10.74
N VAL A 199 2.63 -4.73 -10.73
CA VAL A 199 2.94 -5.63 -11.84
C VAL A 199 1.69 -6.21 -12.52
N TRP A 200 0.55 -5.59 -12.30
CA TRP A 200 -0.60 -5.79 -13.15
C TRP A 200 -0.25 -5.33 -14.58
N GLU A 201 -0.73 -6.04 -15.61
CA GLU A 201 -0.42 -5.69 -16.99
C GLU A 201 -0.90 -4.27 -17.36
N HIS A 202 -1.98 -3.78 -16.75
CA HIS A 202 -2.46 -2.42 -16.99
C HIS A 202 -1.46 -1.33 -16.61
N SER A 203 -0.50 -1.60 -15.72
CA SER A 203 0.51 -0.64 -15.31
C SER A 203 1.65 -0.45 -16.31
N TYR A 204 1.79 -1.37 -17.31
CA TYR A 204 2.95 -1.34 -18.20
C TYR A 204 2.69 -1.84 -19.64
N TYR A 205 1.56 -2.50 -19.94
CA TYR A 205 1.38 -3.23 -21.20
C TYR A 205 1.39 -2.32 -22.43
N LEU A 206 0.85 -1.11 -22.36
CA LEU A 206 0.83 -0.18 -23.49
C LEU A 206 2.22 0.16 -23.99
N LYS A 207 3.18 0.34 -23.09
CA LYS A 207 4.57 0.69 -23.42
C LYS A 207 5.48 -0.53 -23.56
N HIS A 208 5.38 -1.46 -22.62
CA HIS A 208 6.33 -2.56 -22.51
C HIS A 208 5.80 -3.91 -22.98
N GLN A 209 4.51 -4.04 -23.29
CA GLN A 209 3.81 -5.27 -23.67
C GLN A 209 4.13 -6.40 -22.66
N ASN A 210 4.54 -7.57 -23.14
CA ASN A 210 4.89 -8.71 -22.29
C ASN A 210 6.27 -8.60 -21.62
N ARG A 211 6.96 -7.47 -21.78
CA ARG A 211 8.34 -7.30 -21.29
C ARG A 211 8.37 -6.68 -19.87
N ARG A 212 7.71 -7.36 -18.91
CA ARG A 212 7.71 -6.93 -17.49
C ARG A 212 9.11 -6.57 -16.96
N PRO A 213 10.21 -7.28 -17.28
CA PRO A 213 11.54 -6.89 -16.81
C PRO A 213 11.98 -5.49 -17.27
N GLN A 214 11.59 -5.06 -18.48
CA GLN A 214 11.91 -3.71 -18.97
C GLN A 214 11.13 -2.63 -18.23
N TYR A 215 9.87 -2.90 -17.90
CA TYR A 215 9.07 -2.02 -17.03
C TYR A 215 9.71 -1.90 -15.63
N LEU A 216 10.10 -3.03 -15.02
CA LEU A 216 10.76 -3.04 -13.72
C LEU A 216 12.06 -2.21 -13.73
N GLU A 217 12.84 -2.25 -14.81
CA GLU A 217 14.04 -1.40 -14.93
C GLU A 217 13.65 0.08 -15.05
N ALA A 218 12.64 0.43 -15.87
CA ALA A 218 12.17 1.79 -16.05
C ALA A 218 11.57 2.39 -14.75
N PHE A 219 10.88 1.56 -13.94
CA PHE A 219 10.25 1.97 -12.68
C PHE A 219 11.23 2.66 -11.72
N TRP A 220 12.47 2.17 -11.62
CA TRP A 220 13.46 2.71 -10.70
C TRP A 220 13.86 4.17 -11.00
N SER A 221 13.64 4.63 -12.23
CA SER A 221 13.93 6.01 -12.64
C SER A 221 12.89 7.03 -12.17
N VAL A 222 11.76 6.58 -11.62
CA VAL A 222 10.66 7.45 -11.19
C VAL A 222 10.29 7.28 -9.71
N VAL A 223 11.08 6.54 -8.93
CA VAL A 223 10.81 6.33 -7.49
C VAL A 223 11.05 7.63 -6.72
N ASN A 224 10.05 8.07 -5.98
CA ASN A 224 10.11 9.20 -5.05
C ASN A 224 10.75 8.77 -3.72
N TRP A 225 12.09 8.76 -3.68
CA TRP A 225 12.84 8.32 -2.50
C TRP A 225 12.64 9.21 -1.28
N ASP A 226 12.31 10.49 -1.46
CA ASP A 226 11.99 11.40 -0.36
C ASP A 226 10.74 10.91 0.37
N TYR A 227 9.66 10.64 -0.38
CA TYR A 227 8.42 10.11 0.19
C TYR A 227 8.61 8.75 0.87
N VAL A 228 9.36 7.83 0.24
CA VAL A 228 9.63 6.51 0.81
C VAL A 228 10.44 6.61 2.09
N GLY A 229 11.43 7.53 2.13
CA GLY A 229 12.24 7.83 3.33
C GLY A 229 11.41 8.42 4.47
N ASP A 230 10.53 9.37 4.17
CA ASP A 230 9.62 9.97 5.14
C ASP A 230 8.65 8.95 5.73
N ARG A 231 8.11 8.06 4.89
CA ARG A 231 7.26 6.94 5.37
C ARG A 231 8.03 6.01 6.31
N TYR A 232 9.25 5.64 5.94
CA TYR A 232 10.11 4.83 6.80
C TYR A 232 10.34 5.51 8.15
N LYS A 233 10.73 6.78 8.16
CA LYS A 233 10.98 7.56 9.38
C LYS A 233 9.73 7.65 10.27
N LYS A 234 8.56 7.93 9.69
CA LYS A 234 7.28 7.96 10.42
C LYS A 234 6.91 6.60 11.02
N ALA A 235 7.19 5.51 10.32
CA ALA A 235 6.89 4.16 10.79
C ALA A 235 7.86 3.65 11.88
N MET A 236 9.06 4.23 11.95
CA MET A 236 10.07 3.89 12.96
C MET A 236 9.95 4.69 14.25
N ALA A 237 9.25 5.84 14.22
CA ALA A 237 8.99 6.68 15.39
C ALA A 237 8.03 6.02 16.38
#